data_888af13a57fb8fbc6e59378d8ac36cd6
#
_entry.id   888af13a57fb8fbc6e59378d8ac36cd6
#
_cell.length_a   1.000
_cell.length_b   1.000
_cell.length_c   1.000
_cell.angle_alpha   90.00
_cell.angle_beta   90.00
_cell.angle_gamma   90.00
#
_symmetry.space_group_name_H-M   'P 1'
#
loop_
_entity.id
_entity.type
_entity.pdbx_description
1 polymer ?
#
loop_
_entity_poly.entity_id
_entity_poly.type
_entity_poly.pdbx_seq_one_letter_code
_entity_poly.pdbx_strand_id
1 'polypeptide(L)'
;GRVSRYGMIAYASSLDQAGPMARTAEDCAHLLNVIAGHDVRDSTSVARGVPDYTETLNAPLSGLKIGLPKEYFGDGLDPEVEKAVREAVKVYESLGATVREVSLPHTHYAIPAYYVIAPAEASSNLSRYDGVRFGHRCDSPVDLQDLYTRSRAEGFGEEVKRRILIGTHTLSEGFFDAYYTKAQNVRRLIRQEFLDAFEDVDVLMGPASPTPAFDLGAKKDPVSMYL
;
A
#
# COMPACT_ATOMS: atom_id res chain seq x y z
N GLY A 1 -5.92 -7.93 -6.45
CA GLY A 1 -6.97 -8.79 -7.00
C GLY A 1 -6.53 -10.23 -7.28
N ARG A 2 -5.22 -10.60 -7.09
CA ARG A 2 -4.73 -11.99 -7.24
C ARG A 2 -5.01 -12.84 -6.00
N VAL A 3 -5.01 -12.22 -4.82
CA VAL A 3 -5.40 -12.85 -3.55
C VAL A 3 -6.72 -12.25 -3.11
N SER A 4 -7.67 -13.10 -2.69
CA SER A 4 -8.97 -12.65 -2.20
C SER A 4 -8.82 -11.84 -0.91
N ARG A 5 -9.63 -10.79 -0.78
CA ARG A 5 -9.75 -9.99 0.44
C ARG A 5 -10.94 -10.43 1.31
N TYR A 6 -11.65 -11.46 0.91
CA TYR A 6 -12.79 -11.96 1.68
C TYR A 6 -12.33 -12.42 3.07
N GLY A 7 -12.96 -11.90 4.12
CA GLY A 7 -12.56 -12.12 5.52
C GLY A 7 -11.54 -11.11 6.06
N MET A 8 -10.95 -10.26 5.23
CA MET A 8 -10.08 -9.17 5.67
C MET A 8 -10.92 -7.96 6.09
N ILE A 9 -10.56 -7.31 7.19
CA ILE A 9 -11.18 -6.06 7.61
C ILE A 9 -10.80 -4.98 6.61
N ALA A 10 -11.81 -4.37 5.96
CA ALA A 10 -11.57 -3.30 5.00
C ALA A 10 -11.09 -2.03 5.71
N TYR A 11 -9.92 -1.53 5.33
CA TYR A 11 -9.39 -0.25 5.75
C TYR A 11 -9.55 0.78 4.61
N ALA A 12 -8.77 0.67 3.56
CA ALA A 12 -8.86 1.51 2.38
C ALA A 12 -9.17 0.64 1.14
N SER A 13 -10.43 0.53 0.76
CA SER A 13 -10.93 -0.43 -0.23
C SER A 13 -10.21 -0.37 -1.57
N SER A 14 -9.71 0.80 -1.97
CA SER A 14 -8.97 0.98 -3.22
C SER A 14 -7.47 0.65 -3.11
N LEU A 15 -6.97 0.38 -1.89
CA LEU A 15 -5.55 0.14 -1.60
C LEU A 15 -5.31 -1.20 -0.90
N ASP A 16 -6.31 -1.72 -0.15
CA ASP A 16 -6.19 -2.96 0.60
C ASP A 16 -5.81 -4.12 -0.31
N GLN A 17 -4.80 -4.87 0.10
CA GLN A 17 -4.34 -6.07 -0.59
C GLN A 17 -3.62 -7.00 0.37
N ALA A 18 -3.62 -8.29 0.05
CA ALA A 18 -2.87 -9.31 0.76
C ALA A 18 -1.77 -9.88 -0.14
N GLY A 19 -0.68 -10.32 0.47
CA GLY A 19 0.43 -10.94 -0.21
C GLY A 19 1.33 -11.71 0.76
N PRO A 20 2.18 -12.64 0.26
CA PRO A 20 3.08 -13.40 1.09
C PRO A 20 4.26 -12.55 1.57
N MET A 21 4.77 -12.87 2.75
CA MET A 21 6.06 -12.41 3.27
C MET A 21 6.88 -13.63 3.70
N ALA A 22 8.07 -13.78 3.13
CA ALA A 22 8.97 -14.88 3.44
C ALA A 22 10.44 -14.43 3.30
N ARG A 23 11.37 -15.32 3.65
CA ARG A 23 12.81 -15.01 3.56
C ARG A 23 13.38 -15.13 2.15
N THR A 24 12.71 -15.85 1.27
CA THR A 24 13.13 -16.06 -0.12
C THR A 24 12.01 -15.77 -1.10
N ALA A 25 12.35 -15.45 -2.34
CA ALA A 25 11.39 -15.32 -3.43
C ALA A 25 10.69 -16.66 -3.73
N GLU A 26 11.41 -17.79 -3.60
CA GLU A 26 10.87 -19.13 -3.78
C GLU A 26 9.76 -19.43 -2.77
N ASP A 27 9.99 -19.17 -1.47
CA ASP A 27 8.96 -19.34 -0.45
C ASP A 27 7.73 -18.44 -0.72
N CYS A 28 7.94 -17.20 -1.16
CA CYS A 28 6.84 -16.32 -1.57
C CYS A 28 6.08 -16.88 -2.77
N ALA A 29 6.76 -17.46 -3.75
CA ALA A 29 6.14 -18.07 -4.91
C ALA A 29 5.29 -19.29 -4.51
N HIS A 30 5.81 -20.18 -3.64
CA HIS A 30 5.05 -21.29 -3.10
C HIS A 30 3.79 -20.83 -2.35
N LEU A 31 3.90 -19.82 -1.51
CA LEU A 31 2.75 -19.25 -0.81
C LEU A 31 1.74 -18.64 -1.80
N LEU A 32 2.20 -17.92 -2.82
CA LEU A 32 1.31 -17.36 -3.85
C LEU A 32 0.59 -18.46 -4.64
N ASN A 33 1.24 -19.57 -4.95
CA ASN A 33 0.59 -20.70 -5.62
C ASN A 33 -0.61 -21.25 -4.84
N VAL A 34 -0.57 -21.14 -3.50
CA VAL A 34 -1.65 -21.62 -2.63
C VAL A 34 -2.75 -20.57 -2.44
N ILE A 35 -2.39 -19.28 -2.23
CA ILE A 35 -3.37 -18.26 -1.84
C ILE A 35 -3.93 -17.44 -3.00
N ALA A 36 -3.29 -17.46 -4.18
CA ALA A 36 -3.78 -16.75 -5.36
C ALA A 36 -4.96 -17.52 -6.00
N GLY A 37 -5.92 -16.77 -6.52
CA GLY A 37 -7.07 -17.35 -7.22
C GLY A 37 -8.23 -16.38 -7.29
N HIS A 38 -9.22 -16.74 -8.13
CA HIS A 38 -10.47 -15.98 -8.21
C HIS A 38 -11.45 -16.40 -7.13
N ASP A 39 -11.94 -15.41 -6.38
CA ASP A 39 -12.98 -15.59 -5.36
C ASP A 39 -14.20 -14.73 -5.70
N VAL A 40 -15.32 -15.37 -5.99
CA VAL A 40 -16.58 -14.68 -6.32
C VAL A 40 -17.15 -13.85 -5.17
N ARG A 41 -16.67 -14.05 -3.94
CA ARG A 41 -17.06 -13.28 -2.76
C ARG A 41 -16.32 -11.96 -2.61
N ASP A 42 -15.23 -11.76 -3.36
CA ASP A 42 -14.49 -10.50 -3.41
C ASP A 42 -14.67 -9.85 -4.79
N SER A 43 -15.44 -8.78 -4.85
CA SER A 43 -15.72 -8.05 -6.10
C SER A 43 -14.49 -7.47 -6.79
N THR A 44 -13.35 -7.39 -6.10
CA THR A 44 -12.07 -6.92 -6.66
C THR A 44 -11.16 -8.07 -7.08
N SER A 45 -11.57 -9.32 -6.84
CA SER A 45 -10.83 -10.50 -7.27
C SER A 45 -10.87 -10.66 -8.80
N VAL A 46 -9.69 -10.80 -9.39
CA VAL A 46 -9.56 -10.88 -10.85
C VAL A 46 -9.77 -12.31 -11.33
N ALA A 47 -10.73 -12.51 -12.23
CA ALA A 47 -11.00 -13.80 -12.87
C ALA A 47 -9.92 -14.14 -13.91
N ARG A 48 -8.73 -14.53 -13.44
CA ARG A 48 -7.57 -14.89 -14.25
C ARG A 48 -6.92 -16.16 -13.70
N GLY A 49 -6.49 -17.04 -14.58
CA GLY A 49 -5.76 -18.27 -14.23
C GLY A 49 -4.55 -17.98 -13.32
N VAL A 50 -4.26 -18.88 -12.41
CA VAL A 50 -3.08 -18.81 -11.54
C VAL A 50 -1.94 -19.53 -12.27
N PRO A 51 -0.85 -18.84 -12.63
CA PRO A 51 0.34 -19.51 -13.13
C PRO A 51 1.05 -20.22 -11.98
N ASP A 52 1.93 -21.15 -12.30
CA ASP A 52 2.90 -21.62 -11.31
C ASP A 52 3.99 -20.56 -11.15
N TYR A 53 3.97 -19.85 -10.01
CA TYR A 53 4.93 -18.78 -9.72
C TYR A 53 6.36 -19.31 -9.49
N THR A 54 6.56 -20.62 -9.36
CA THR A 54 7.89 -21.22 -9.21
C THR A 54 8.56 -21.53 -10.55
N GLU A 55 7.79 -21.64 -11.63
CA GLU A 55 8.26 -22.11 -12.94
C GLU A 55 9.42 -21.28 -13.52
N THR A 56 9.41 -19.97 -13.27
CA THR A 56 10.37 -19.03 -13.87
C THR A 56 11.40 -18.47 -12.89
N LEU A 57 11.44 -18.94 -11.64
CA LEU A 57 12.34 -18.41 -10.60
C LEU A 57 13.82 -18.40 -10.99
N ASN A 58 14.24 -19.42 -11.71
CA ASN A 58 15.63 -19.58 -12.16
C ASN A 58 15.80 -19.36 -13.67
N ALA A 59 14.81 -18.76 -14.32
CA ALA A 59 14.90 -18.44 -15.74
C ALA A 59 15.98 -17.37 -15.99
N PRO A 60 16.68 -17.42 -17.15
CA PRO A 60 17.61 -16.38 -17.52
C PRO A 60 16.94 -15.00 -17.58
N LEU A 61 17.64 -13.97 -17.11
CA LEU A 61 17.16 -12.57 -17.14
C LEU A 61 17.52 -11.84 -18.43
N SER A 62 18.08 -12.56 -19.41
CA SER A 62 18.45 -11.99 -20.72
C SER A 62 17.22 -11.38 -21.39
N GLY A 63 17.33 -10.08 -21.71
CA GLY A 63 16.26 -9.31 -22.33
C GLY A 63 15.30 -8.64 -21.35
N LEU A 64 15.37 -8.92 -20.06
CA LEU A 64 14.59 -8.18 -19.04
C LEU A 64 15.03 -6.70 -19.03
N LYS A 65 14.06 -5.80 -19.13
CA LYS A 65 14.26 -4.35 -19.08
C LYS A 65 13.83 -3.81 -17.71
N ILE A 66 14.77 -3.26 -16.96
CA ILE A 66 14.56 -2.70 -15.63
C ILE A 66 14.60 -1.18 -15.71
N GLY A 67 13.55 -0.50 -15.25
CA GLY A 67 13.51 0.94 -15.06
C GLY A 67 13.91 1.34 -13.66
N LEU A 68 14.80 2.31 -13.51
CA LEU A 68 15.15 2.93 -12.24
C LEU A 68 14.53 4.33 -12.20
N PRO A 69 13.45 4.55 -11.41
CA PRO A 69 12.89 5.88 -11.26
C PRO A 69 13.91 6.81 -10.58
N LYS A 70 14.34 7.86 -11.26
CA LYS A 70 15.34 8.80 -10.73
C LYS A 70 14.87 9.47 -9.43
N GLU A 71 13.56 9.66 -9.28
CA GLU A 71 12.94 10.26 -8.11
C GLU A 71 13.05 9.41 -6.84
N TYR A 72 13.37 8.10 -6.98
CA TYR A 72 13.57 7.19 -5.84
C TYR A 72 14.98 7.26 -5.25
N PHE A 73 15.90 7.95 -5.94
CA PHE A 73 17.31 8.10 -5.55
C PHE A 73 17.66 9.57 -5.22
N GLY A 74 16.68 10.32 -4.73
CA GLY A 74 16.81 11.72 -4.35
C GLY A 74 17.19 11.96 -2.90
N ASP A 75 17.02 13.21 -2.47
CA ASP A 75 17.30 13.63 -1.10
C ASP A 75 16.49 12.81 -0.07
N GLY A 76 17.15 12.46 1.05
CA GLY A 76 16.54 11.69 2.13
C GLY A 76 16.71 10.17 2.01
N LEU A 77 17.27 9.66 0.93
CA LEU A 77 17.66 8.26 0.82
C LEU A 77 18.97 8.00 1.59
N ASP A 78 18.93 7.02 2.48
CA ASP A 78 20.12 6.59 3.23
C ASP A 78 21.19 6.04 2.26
N PRO A 79 22.45 6.47 2.38
CA PRO A 79 23.52 6.04 1.49
C PRO A 79 23.78 4.53 1.47
N GLU A 80 23.56 3.84 2.59
CA GLU A 80 23.72 2.38 2.65
C GLU A 80 22.59 1.67 1.89
N VAL A 81 21.36 2.19 1.98
CA VAL A 81 20.22 1.69 1.21
C VAL A 81 20.45 1.93 -0.29
N GLU A 82 20.86 3.14 -0.68
CA GLU A 82 21.18 3.45 -2.07
C GLU A 82 22.26 2.51 -2.61
N LYS A 83 23.36 2.34 -1.86
CA LYS A 83 24.45 1.44 -2.23
C LYS A 83 23.96 0.01 -2.44
N ALA A 84 23.17 -0.54 -1.50
CA ALA A 84 22.65 -1.89 -1.61
C ALA A 84 21.78 -2.09 -2.85
N VAL A 85 20.90 -1.12 -3.16
CA VAL A 85 20.05 -1.17 -4.37
C VAL A 85 20.91 -1.10 -5.64
N ARG A 86 21.90 -0.19 -5.70
CA ARG A 86 22.79 -0.08 -6.86
C ARG A 86 23.67 -1.31 -7.06
N GLU A 87 24.09 -1.98 -5.97
CA GLU A 87 24.81 -3.26 -6.06
C GLU A 87 23.89 -4.37 -6.59
N ALA A 88 22.65 -4.43 -6.14
CA ALA A 88 21.67 -5.36 -6.68
C ALA A 88 21.41 -5.12 -8.18
N VAL A 89 21.31 -3.87 -8.61
CA VAL A 89 21.19 -3.52 -10.04
C VAL A 89 22.34 -4.13 -10.86
N LYS A 90 23.58 -4.00 -10.40
CA LYS A 90 24.75 -4.60 -11.09
C LYS A 90 24.66 -6.12 -11.20
N VAL A 91 24.08 -6.77 -10.17
CA VAL A 91 23.84 -8.22 -10.23
C VAL A 91 22.84 -8.55 -11.35
N TYR A 92 21.73 -7.82 -11.46
CA TYR A 92 20.76 -8.02 -12.55
C TYR A 92 21.41 -7.79 -13.93
N GLU A 93 22.23 -6.76 -14.10
CA GLU A 93 22.98 -6.50 -15.34
C GLU A 93 23.92 -7.65 -15.67
N SER A 94 24.65 -8.19 -14.68
CA SER A 94 25.54 -9.34 -14.86
C SER A 94 24.80 -10.63 -15.26
N LEU A 95 23.51 -10.72 -14.92
CA LEU A 95 22.62 -11.82 -15.30
C LEU A 95 21.93 -11.59 -16.65
N GLY A 96 22.22 -10.50 -17.35
CA GLY A 96 21.75 -10.24 -18.69
C GLY A 96 20.55 -9.29 -18.81
N ALA A 97 20.11 -8.69 -17.71
CA ALA A 97 19.10 -7.63 -17.76
C ALA A 97 19.69 -6.32 -18.32
N THR A 98 18.85 -5.50 -18.92
CA THR A 98 19.19 -4.13 -19.30
C THR A 98 18.55 -3.15 -18.34
N VAL A 99 19.30 -2.15 -17.90
CA VAL A 99 18.83 -1.18 -16.92
C VAL A 99 18.85 0.22 -17.53
N ARG A 100 17.79 1.01 -17.30
CA ARG A 100 17.73 2.39 -17.73
C ARG A 100 17.00 3.27 -16.70
N GLU A 101 17.36 4.52 -16.68
CA GLU A 101 16.65 5.53 -15.90
C GLU A 101 15.28 5.82 -16.52
N VAL A 102 14.25 5.95 -15.65
CA VAL A 102 12.91 6.42 -15.99
C VAL A 102 12.52 7.57 -15.07
N SER A 103 11.50 8.33 -15.42
CA SER A 103 11.04 9.46 -14.61
C SER A 103 9.58 9.26 -14.19
N LEU A 104 9.32 9.48 -12.90
CA LEU A 104 7.99 9.47 -12.28
C LEU A 104 7.78 10.80 -11.53
N PRO A 105 7.60 11.94 -12.25
CA PRO A 105 7.71 13.28 -11.70
C PRO A 105 6.67 13.61 -10.62
N HIS A 106 5.52 12.91 -10.56
CA HIS A 106 4.53 13.12 -9.50
C HIS A 106 4.75 12.25 -8.26
N THR A 107 5.84 11.48 -8.17
CA THR A 107 6.15 10.61 -7.02
C THR A 107 6.10 11.36 -5.69
N HIS A 108 6.56 12.59 -5.64
CA HIS A 108 6.56 13.42 -4.42
C HIS A 108 5.16 13.74 -3.88
N TYR A 109 4.11 13.55 -4.69
CA TYR A 109 2.72 13.67 -4.25
C TYR A 109 2.12 12.34 -3.75
N ALA A 110 2.82 11.22 -3.86
CA ALA A 110 2.27 9.90 -3.53
C ALA A 110 1.87 9.81 -2.06
N ILE A 111 2.76 10.21 -1.15
CA ILE A 111 2.52 10.20 0.29
C ILE A 111 1.40 11.18 0.68
N PRO A 112 1.41 12.47 0.29
CA PRO A 112 0.29 13.37 0.52
C PRO A 112 -1.05 12.85 0.00
N ALA A 113 -1.10 12.30 -1.21
CA ALA A 113 -2.32 11.72 -1.78
C ALA A 113 -2.81 10.51 -0.97
N TYR A 114 -1.90 9.64 -0.53
CA TYR A 114 -2.22 8.50 0.33
C TYR A 114 -2.86 8.96 1.65
N TYR A 115 -2.28 9.97 2.33
CA TYR A 115 -2.81 10.47 3.60
C TYR A 115 -4.16 11.19 3.50
N VAL A 116 -4.60 11.53 2.30
CA VAL A 116 -5.96 12.00 2.04
C VAL A 116 -6.88 10.82 1.74
N ILE A 117 -6.50 9.95 0.80
CA ILE A 117 -7.38 8.88 0.28
C ILE A 117 -7.59 7.78 1.32
N ALA A 118 -6.52 7.27 1.93
CA ALA A 118 -6.62 6.13 2.83
C ALA A 118 -7.45 6.42 4.09
N PRO A 119 -7.27 7.55 4.82
CA PRO A 119 -8.15 7.92 5.93
C PRO A 119 -9.59 8.17 5.50
N ALA A 120 -9.83 8.77 4.32
CA ALA A 120 -11.18 8.98 3.79
C ALA A 120 -11.92 7.66 3.59
N GLU A 121 -11.28 6.69 2.93
CA GLU A 121 -11.85 5.36 2.74
C GLU A 121 -11.99 4.61 4.07
N ALA A 122 -11.03 4.73 5.00
CA ALA A 122 -11.07 4.13 6.31
C ALA A 122 -12.24 4.64 7.14
N SER A 123 -12.50 5.95 7.16
CA SER A 123 -13.63 6.53 7.87
C SER A 123 -14.97 5.96 7.40
N SER A 124 -15.11 5.74 6.10
CA SER A 124 -16.28 5.12 5.49
C SER A 124 -16.36 3.62 5.82
N ASN A 125 -15.28 2.87 5.64
CA ASN A 125 -15.25 1.43 5.88
C ASN A 125 -15.46 1.07 7.35
N LEU A 126 -14.82 1.79 8.26
CA LEU A 126 -14.87 1.52 9.69
C LEU A 126 -16.15 2.06 10.37
N SER A 127 -17.00 2.79 9.64
CA SER A 127 -18.30 3.24 10.15
C SER A 127 -19.24 2.08 10.51
N ARG A 128 -19.05 0.91 9.89
CA ARG A 128 -19.85 -0.29 10.14
C ARG A 128 -19.58 -0.98 11.49
N TYR A 129 -18.46 -0.65 12.13
CA TYR A 129 -18.09 -1.18 13.46
C TYR A 129 -18.69 -0.26 14.53
N ASP A 130 -19.96 -0.48 14.80
CA ASP A 130 -20.81 0.37 15.64
C ASP A 130 -21.18 -0.27 16.99
N GLY A 131 -20.72 -1.51 17.24
CA GLY A 131 -21.06 -2.26 18.45
C GLY A 131 -22.44 -2.91 18.41
N VAL A 132 -23.20 -2.74 17.32
CA VAL A 132 -24.51 -3.39 17.10
C VAL A 132 -24.38 -4.51 16.08
N ARG A 133 -23.86 -4.19 14.89
CA ARG A 133 -23.67 -5.14 13.79
C ARG A 133 -22.33 -5.86 13.87
N PHE A 134 -21.28 -5.12 14.16
CA PHE A 134 -19.90 -5.61 14.18
C PHE A 134 -19.05 -4.91 15.24
N GLY A 135 -17.95 -5.57 15.61
CA GLY A 135 -16.91 -5.03 16.46
C GLY A 135 -17.24 -5.10 17.95
N HIS A 136 -16.43 -4.38 18.72
CA HIS A 136 -16.59 -4.27 20.17
C HIS A 136 -17.91 -3.59 20.53
N ARG A 137 -18.57 -4.10 21.56
CA ARG A 137 -19.76 -3.50 22.17
C ARG A 137 -19.47 -3.16 23.62
N CYS A 138 -19.69 -1.92 24.01
CA CYS A 138 -19.52 -1.49 25.40
C CYS A 138 -20.55 -2.14 26.34
N ASP A 139 -20.14 -2.32 27.59
CA ASP A 139 -21.01 -2.88 28.62
C ASP A 139 -21.99 -1.84 29.15
N SER A 140 -23.26 -2.27 29.37
CA SER A 140 -24.30 -1.48 30.05
C SER A 140 -24.44 -0.04 29.55
N PRO A 141 -24.69 0.19 28.25
CA PRO A 141 -24.91 1.55 27.72
C PRO A 141 -26.19 2.14 28.32
N VAL A 142 -26.18 3.44 28.61
CA VAL A 142 -27.33 4.14 29.18
C VAL A 142 -28.38 4.52 28.14
N ASP A 143 -27.93 4.72 26.88
CA ASP A 143 -28.79 4.98 25.73
C ASP A 143 -28.09 4.59 24.41
N LEU A 144 -28.74 4.85 23.29
CA LEU A 144 -28.21 4.53 21.97
C LEU A 144 -26.99 5.38 21.61
N GLN A 145 -26.97 6.63 22.00
CA GLN A 145 -25.84 7.53 21.78
C GLN A 145 -24.60 7.05 22.55
N ASP A 146 -24.77 6.70 23.79
CA ASP A 146 -23.72 6.14 24.65
C ASP A 146 -23.21 4.81 24.10
N LEU A 147 -24.11 3.92 23.64
CA LEU A 147 -23.74 2.67 23.00
C LEU A 147 -22.76 2.90 21.84
N TYR A 148 -23.10 3.76 20.90
CA TYR A 148 -22.23 4.01 19.74
C TYR A 148 -20.92 4.71 20.12
N THR A 149 -21.01 5.73 20.97
CA THR A 149 -19.85 6.53 21.36
C THR A 149 -18.82 5.69 22.10
N ARG A 150 -19.28 4.96 23.15
CA ARG A 150 -18.37 4.13 23.96
C ARG A 150 -17.86 2.91 23.20
N SER A 151 -18.72 2.20 22.47
CA SER A 151 -18.29 1.04 21.70
C SER A 151 -17.18 1.40 20.72
N ARG A 152 -17.28 2.51 20.03
CA ARG A 152 -16.26 2.98 19.09
C ARG A 152 -15.02 3.52 19.81
N ALA A 153 -15.20 4.26 20.91
CA ALA A 153 -14.08 4.80 21.68
C ALA A 153 -13.22 3.69 22.33
N GLU A 154 -13.88 2.66 22.85
CA GLU A 154 -13.24 1.50 23.48
C GLU A 154 -12.64 0.53 22.44
N GLY A 155 -13.34 0.32 21.32
CA GLY A 155 -12.99 -0.68 20.30
C GLY A 155 -11.90 -0.27 19.33
N PHE A 156 -11.68 1.02 19.10
CA PHE A 156 -10.64 1.53 18.19
C PHE A 156 -9.44 2.07 18.96
N GLY A 157 -8.25 1.67 18.54
CA GLY A 157 -7.00 2.27 19.03
C GLY A 157 -6.85 3.74 18.61
N GLU A 158 -5.96 4.47 19.30
CA GLU A 158 -5.78 5.91 19.13
C GLU A 158 -5.45 6.33 17.69
N GLU A 159 -4.57 5.59 17.02
CA GLU A 159 -4.19 5.88 15.63
C GLU A 159 -5.36 5.67 14.68
N VAL A 160 -6.14 4.62 14.85
CA VAL A 160 -7.33 4.35 14.03
C VAL A 160 -8.36 5.46 14.22
N LYS A 161 -8.61 5.89 15.45
CA LYS A 161 -9.50 7.03 15.76
C LYS A 161 -9.04 8.31 15.05
N ARG A 162 -7.74 8.60 15.10
CA ARG A 162 -7.15 9.76 14.40
C ARG A 162 -7.44 9.70 12.91
N ARG A 163 -7.21 8.56 12.26
CA ARG A 163 -7.45 8.39 10.83
C ARG A 163 -8.92 8.48 10.46
N ILE A 164 -9.82 7.96 11.30
CA ILE A 164 -11.28 8.13 11.12
C ILE A 164 -11.65 9.61 11.15
N LEU A 165 -11.13 10.38 12.10
CA LEU A 165 -11.42 11.82 12.22
C LEU A 165 -10.89 12.59 11.01
N ILE A 166 -9.65 12.35 10.58
CA ILE A 166 -9.06 12.96 9.39
C ILE A 166 -9.90 12.64 8.15
N GLY A 167 -10.27 11.37 7.97
CA GLY A 167 -11.07 10.93 6.83
C GLY A 167 -12.47 11.56 6.83
N THR A 168 -13.11 11.62 7.97
CA THR A 168 -14.43 12.27 8.11
C THR A 168 -14.36 13.75 7.75
N HIS A 169 -13.32 14.47 8.21
CA HIS A 169 -13.09 15.86 7.84
C HIS A 169 -12.87 16.00 6.32
N THR A 170 -12.03 15.16 5.74
CA THR A 170 -11.73 15.17 4.31
C THR A 170 -12.98 14.96 3.44
N LEU A 171 -13.92 14.15 3.90
CA LEU A 171 -15.17 13.86 3.19
C LEU A 171 -16.31 14.84 3.50
N SER A 172 -16.11 15.80 4.42
CA SER A 172 -17.15 16.77 4.79
C SER A 172 -17.36 17.83 3.71
N GLU A 173 -18.52 18.49 3.78
CA GLU A 173 -18.90 19.56 2.88
C GLU A 173 -17.86 20.70 2.89
N GLY A 174 -17.49 21.19 1.71
CA GLY A 174 -16.46 22.21 1.52
C GLY A 174 -15.03 21.68 1.45
N PHE A 175 -14.74 20.45 1.94
CA PHE A 175 -13.42 19.86 1.91
C PHE A 175 -13.28 18.70 0.90
N PHE A 176 -14.39 18.07 0.54
CA PHE A 176 -14.41 16.94 -0.36
C PHE A 176 -13.68 17.22 -1.69
N ASP A 177 -14.06 18.28 -2.39
CA ASP A 177 -13.44 18.64 -3.67
C ASP A 177 -12.01 19.18 -3.50
N ALA A 178 -11.78 19.95 -2.44
CA ALA A 178 -10.47 20.54 -2.17
C ALA A 178 -9.40 19.49 -1.85
N TYR A 179 -9.77 18.39 -1.21
CA TYR A 179 -8.83 17.35 -0.77
C TYR A 179 -9.06 16.03 -1.49
N TYR A 180 -10.22 15.38 -1.33
CA TYR A 180 -10.44 14.03 -1.82
C TYR A 180 -10.43 13.96 -3.36
N THR A 181 -11.22 14.80 -4.02
CA THR A 181 -11.24 14.84 -5.50
C THR A 181 -9.86 15.20 -6.06
N LYS A 182 -9.16 16.17 -5.43
CA LYS A 182 -7.81 16.54 -5.84
C LYS A 182 -6.83 15.38 -5.68
N ALA A 183 -6.84 14.67 -4.56
CA ALA A 183 -5.98 13.51 -4.32
C ALA A 183 -6.25 12.37 -5.31
N GLN A 184 -7.51 12.12 -5.67
CA GLN A 184 -7.87 11.14 -6.71
C GLN A 184 -7.32 11.54 -8.10
N ASN A 185 -7.35 12.83 -8.43
CA ASN A 185 -6.75 13.33 -9.67
C ASN A 185 -5.23 13.15 -9.69
N VAL A 186 -4.55 13.46 -8.58
CA VAL A 186 -3.11 13.21 -8.42
C VAL A 186 -2.78 11.72 -8.55
N ARG A 187 -3.55 10.85 -7.90
CA ARG A 187 -3.40 9.40 -8.02
C ARG A 187 -3.52 8.93 -9.48
N ARG A 188 -4.43 9.52 -10.27
CA ARG A 188 -4.56 9.21 -11.69
C ARG A 188 -3.32 9.61 -12.49
N LEU A 189 -2.72 10.78 -12.19
CA LEU A 189 -1.47 11.23 -12.83
C LEU A 189 -0.32 10.29 -12.48
N ILE A 190 -0.14 9.94 -11.20
CA ILE A 190 0.85 8.96 -10.76
C ILE A 190 0.67 7.63 -11.49
N ARG A 191 -0.57 7.11 -11.56
CA ARG A 191 -0.84 5.88 -12.29
C ARG A 191 -0.43 5.97 -13.77
N GLN A 192 -0.68 7.10 -14.42
CA GLN A 192 -0.33 7.29 -15.83
C GLN A 192 1.18 7.20 -16.06
N GLU A 193 1.98 7.81 -15.19
CA GLU A 193 3.45 7.73 -15.27
C GLU A 193 3.98 6.29 -15.21
N PHE A 194 3.39 5.45 -14.35
CA PHE A 194 3.74 4.03 -14.32
C PHE A 194 3.38 3.33 -15.63
N LEU A 195 2.20 3.62 -16.21
CA LEU A 195 1.79 3.03 -17.48
C LEU A 195 2.73 3.44 -18.61
N ASP A 196 3.08 4.74 -18.67
CA ASP A 196 4.00 5.26 -19.68
C ASP A 196 5.39 4.63 -19.51
N ALA A 197 5.88 4.49 -18.28
CA ALA A 197 7.17 3.83 -18.04
C ALA A 197 7.15 2.35 -18.48
N PHE A 198 6.05 1.64 -18.25
CA PHE A 198 5.90 0.23 -18.64
C PHE A 198 5.73 0.00 -20.15
N GLU A 199 5.58 1.04 -20.96
CA GLU A 199 5.71 0.90 -22.42
C GLU A 199 7.15 0.56 -22.84
N ASP A 200 8.09 0.93 -22.02
CA ASP A 200 9.52 0.87 -22.30
C ASP A 200 10.28 -0.16 -21.45
N VAL A 201 9.80 -0.48 -20.24
CA VAL A 201 10.44 -1.42 -19.32
C VAL A 201 9.44 -2.48 -18.82
N ASP A 202 9.99 -3.63 -18.43
CA ASP A 202 9.17 -4.75 -17.95
C ASP A 202 8.89 -4.65 -16.45
N VAL A 203 9.84 -4.10 -15.69
CA VAL A 203 9.76 -3.91 -14.23
C VAL A 203 10.40 -2.60 -13.82
N LEU A 204 9.98 -2.07 -12.66
CA LEU A 204 10.64 -0.96 -11.99
C LEU A 204 11.36 -1.47 -10.74
N MET A 205 12.53 -0.92 -10.45
CA MET A 205 13.33 -1.26 -9.28
C MET A 205 13.71 -0.01 -8.51
N GLY A 206 13.69 -0.10 -7.19
CA GLY A 206 14.05 1.00 -6.30
C GLY A 206 14.10 0.55 -4.84
N PRO A 207 14.47 1.45 -3.91
CA PRO A 207 14.45 1.15 -2.48
C PRO A 207 13.01 0.93 -2.00
N ALA A 208 12.83 -0.07 -1.14
CA ALA A 208 11.53 -0.35 -0.51
C ALA A 208 11.22 0.64 0.64
N SER A 209 12.25 1.21 1.24
CA SER A 209 12.20 2.23 2.28
C SER A 209 13.40 3.17 2.12
N PRO A 210 13.27 4.47 2.44
CA PRO A 210 14.39 5.39 2.33
C PRO A 210 15.47 5.16 3.41
N THR A 211 15.17 4.48 4.49
CA THR A 211 16.07 4.22 5.61
C THR A 211 16.06 2.75 6.02
N PRO A 212 17.11 2.25 6.69
CA PRO A 212 17.08 0.98 7.39
C PRO A 212 16.05 0.98 8.53
N ALA A 213 15.83 -0.20 9.14
CA ALA A 213 14.98 -0.31 10.32
C ALA A 213 15.55 0.57 11.47
N PHE A 214 14.67 1.27 12.15
CA PHE A 214 15.02 2.08 13.33
C PHE A 214 14.78 1.29 14.62
N ASP A 215 15.42 1.72 15.71
CA ASP A 215 15.28 1.08 17.01
C ASP A 215 13.84 1.18 17.55
N LEU A 216 13.42 0.17 18.30
CA LEU A 216 12.11 0.15 18.95
C LEU A 216 11.95 1.38 19.86
N GLY A 217 10.89 2.14 19.65
CA GLY A 217 10.58 3.36 20.41
C GLY A 217 11.39 4.61 20.01
N ALA A 218 12.23 4.57 18.98
CA ALA A 218 12.94 5.74 18.48
C ALA A 218 12.02 6.82 17.89
N LYS A 219 10.93 6.41 17.26
CA LYS A 219 9.92 7.29 16.68
C LYS A 219 8.76 7.46 17.66
N LYS A 220 8.83 8.48 18.52
CA LYS A 220 7.81 8.76 19.55
C LYS A 220 6.70 9.70 19.08
N ASP A 221 7.00 10.54 18.12
CA ASP A 221 6.07 11.50 17.54
C ASP A 221 5.43 10.94 16.25
N PRO A 222 4.09 11.00 16.12
CA PRO A 222 3.41 10.51 14.91
C PRO A 222 3.90 11.14 13.62
N VAL A 223 4.24 12.42 13.61
CA VAL A 223 4.74 13.11 12.41
C VAL A 223 6.08 12.52 11.99
N SER A 224 7.00 12.31 12.93
CA SER A 224 8.31 11.70 12.65
C SER A 224 8.23 10.22 12.25
N MET A 225 7.11 9.55 12.54
CA MET A 225 6.85 8.18 12.09
C MET A 225 6.41 8.14 10.62
N TYR A 226 5.75 9.20 10.13
CA TYR A 226 5.16 9.24 8.81
C TYR A 226 6.03 9.97 7.76
N LEU A 227 7.02 10.73 8.21
CA LEU A 227 8.02 11.40 7.36
C LEU A 227 9.28 10.54 7.21
#